data_463f158529d48b9a21ef71fdfa8af94b
#
_entry.id   463f158529d48b9a21ef71fdfa8af94b
#
_cell.length_a   1.000
_cell.length_b   1.000
_cell.length_c   1.000
_cell.angle_alpha   90.00
_cell.angle_beta   90.00
_cell.angle_gamma   90.00
#
_symmetry.space_group_name_H-M   'P 1'
#
loop_
_entity.id
_entity.type
_entity.pdbx_description
1 polymer ?
#
loop_
_entity_poly.entity_id
_entity_poly.type
_entity_poly.pdbx_seq_one_letter_code
_entity_poly.pdbx_strand_id
1 'polypeptide(L)' 'MNGIAEKLAEIENTARAIVENAENQKHLQEKEMQEKRDQFDQELERKTKERIESIRSELQQNMDKL' A
#
# COMPACT_ATOMS: atom_id res chain seq x y z
N MET A 1 -41.67 9.71 28.34
CA MET A 1 -41.37 10.06 26.98
C MET A 1 -39.93 9.77 26.62
N ASN A 2 -39.80 8.83 25.69
CA ASN A 2 -38.49 8.28 25.34
C ASN A 2 -37.76 9.05 24.23
N GLY A 3 -38.38 10.14 23.69
CA GLY A 3 -37.85 10.82 22.51
C GLY A 3 -36.44 11.38 22.66
N ILE A 4 -36.10 11.93 23.83
CA ILE A 4 -34.76 12.46 24.08
C ILE A 4 -33.73 11.34 24.23
N ALA A 5 -34.08 10.31 24.98
CA ALA A 5 -33.18 9.16 25.17
C ALA A 5 -32.95 8.41 23.86
N GLU A 6 -33.98 8.24 23.07
CA GLU A 6 -33.89 7.61 21.73
C GLU A 6 -33.02 8.43 20.80
N LYS A 7 -33.16 9.75 20.78
CA LYS A 7 -32.34 10.63 19.96
C LYS A 7 -30.89 10.61 20.40
N LEU A 8 -30.60 10.58 21.70
CA LEU A 8 -29.25 10.46 22.22
C LEU A 8 -28.63 9.13 21.82
N ALA A 9 -29.39 8.04 21.87
CA ALA A 9 -28.91 6.73 21.43
C ALA A 9 -28.62 6.71 19.93
N GLU A 10 -29.47 7.35 19.11
CA GLU A 10 -29.26 7.47 17.67
C GLU A 10 -28.00 8.29 17.35
N ILE A 11 -27.79 9.39 18.05
CA ILE A 11 -26.58 10.23 17.91
C ILE A 11 -25.34 9.42 18.27
N GLU A 12 -25.38 8.69 19.38
CA GLU A 12 -24.26 7.84 19.79
C GLU A 12 -23.97 6.76 18.75
N ASN A 13 -24.99 6.09 18.25
CA ASN A 13 -24.83 5.06 17.22
C ASN A 13 -24.27 5.63 15.93
N THR A 14 -24.75 6.80 15.52
CA THR A 14 -24.24 7.48 14.33
C THR A 14 -22.79 7.89 14.50
N ALA A 15 -22.42 8.45 15.65
CA ALA A 15 -21.05 8.80 15.95
C ALA A 15 -20.12 7.59 15.92
N ARG A 16 -20.56 6.48 16.49
CA ARG A 16 -19.80 5.22 16.49
C ARG A 16 -19.61 4.69 15.08
N ALA A 17 -20.67 4.73 14.25
CA ALA A 17 -20.60 4.31 12.86
C ALA A 17 -19.60 5.18 12.03
N ILE A 18 -19.59 6.48 12.28
CA ILE A 18 -18.65 7.39 11.63
C ILE A 18 -17.20 7.04 12.00
N VAL A 19 -16.93 6.80 13.26
CA VAL A 19 -15.60 6.40 13.73
C VAL A 19 -15.17 5.07 13.13
N GLU A 20 -16.03 4.07 13.16
CA GLU A 20 -15.76 2.75 12.56
C GLU A 20 -15.44 2.87 11.06
N ASN A 21 -16.25 3.65 10.35
CA ASN A 21 -16.03 3.87 8.92
C ASN A 21 -14.69 4.55 8.65
N ALA A 22 -14.35 5.55 9.46
CA ALA A 22 -13.06 6.24 9.35
C ALA A 22 -11.88 5.29 9.62
N GLU A 23 -11.99 4.43 10.62
CA GLU A 23 -10.98 3.42 10.93
C GLU A 23 -10.84 2.41 9.79
N ASN A 24 -11.96 1.94 9.25
CA ASN A 24 -11.95 1.01 8.12
C ASN A 24 -11.31 1.64 6.88
N GLN A 25 -11.63 2.89 6.58
CA GLN A 25 -11.00 3.62 5.47
C GLN A 25 -9.50 3.79 5.68
N LYS A 26 -9.10 4.09 6.91
CA LYS A 26 -7.68 4.19 7.25
C LYS A 26 -6.94 2.87 6.97
N HIS A 27 -7.50 1.75 7.40
CA HIS A 27 -6.92 0.43 7.16
C HIS A 27 -6.84 0.09 5.68
N LEU A 28 -7.87 0.42 4.90
CA LEU A 28 -7.87 0.22 3.46
C LEU A 28 -6.78 1.06 2.77
N GLN A 29 -6.63 2.32 3.17
CA GLN A 29 -5.59 3.19 2.64
C GLN A 29 -4.19 2.70 3.00
N GLU A 30 -3.98 2.25 4.24
CA GLU A 30 -2.70 1.68 4.67
C GLU A 30 -2.34 0.43 3.85
N LYS A 31 -3.33 -0.43 3.61
CA LYS A 31 -3.17 -1.63 2.78
C LYS A 31 -2.80 -1.28 1.35
N GLU A 32 -3.52 -0.34 0.75
CA GLU A 32 -3.25 0.13 -0.62
C GLU A 32 -1.85 0.73 -0.73
N MET A 33 -1.44 1.53 0.24
CA MET A 33 -0.10 2.11 0.27
C MET A 33 0.98 1.06 0.42
N GLN A 34 0.74 0.03 1.23
CA GLN A 34 1.67 -1.07 1.38
C GLN A 34 1.80 -1.86 0.07
N GLU A 35 0.70 -2.16 -0.59
CA GLU A 35 0.69 -2.85 -1.89
C GLU A 35 1.45 -2.05 -2.95
N LYS A 36 1.27 -0.74 -2.99
CA LYS A 36 2.01 0.13 -3.91
C LYS A 36 3.51 0.13 -3.63
N ARG A 37 3.89 0.18 -2.36
CA ARG A 37 5.30 0.08 -1.97
C ARG A 37 5.91 -1.25 -2.38
N ASP A 38 5.19 -2.33 -2.13
CA ASP A 38 5.65 -3.67 -2.49
C ASP A 38 5.83 -3.81 -4.01
N GLN A 39 4.88 -3.30 -4.79
CA GLN A 39 4.98 -3.29 -6.25
C GLN A 39 6.15 -2.45 -6.74
N PHE A 40 6.37 -1.28 -6.14
CA PHE A 40 7.50 -0.43 -6.45
C PHE A 40 8.83 -1.13 -6.16
N ASP A 41 8.94 -1.76 -4.99
CA ASP A 41 10.13 -2.47 -4.56
C ASP A 41 10.43 -3.67 -5.48
N GLN A 42 9.41 -4.43 -5.86
CA GLN A 42 9.55 -5.54 -6.80
C GLN A 42 10.02 -5.07 -8.17
N GLU A 43 9.45 -3.99 -8.67
CA GLU A 43 9.81 -3.43 -9.96
C GLU A 43 11.24 -2.88 -9.95
N LEU A 44 11.62 -2.21 -8.86
CA LEU A 44 12.98 -1.73 -8.68
C LEU A 44 13.98 -2.88 -8.63
N GLU A 45 13.68 -3.94 -7.89
CA GLU A 45 14.51 -5.13 -7.82
C GLU A 45 14.67 -5.78 -9.18
N ARG A 46 13.59 -5.92 -9.94
CA ARG A 46 13.60 -6.48 -11.29
C ARG A 46 14.52 -5.67 -12.22
N LYS A 47 14.34 -4.35 -12.23
CA LYS A 47 15.16 -3.46 -13.05
C LYS A 47 16.64 -3.51 -12.66
N THR A 48 16.90 -3.58 -11.37
CA THR A 48 18.28 -3.67 -10.86
C THR A 48 18.93 -4.98 -11.30
N LYS A 49 18.24 -6.09 -11.21
CA LYS A 49 18.74 -7.38 -11.69
C LYS A 49 19.01 -7.39 -13.19
N GLU A 50 18.09 -6.84 -13.98
CA GLU A 50 18.28 -6.72 -15.42
C GLU A 50 19.51 -5.87 -15.77
N ARG A 51 19.71 -4.77 -15.07
CA ARG A 51 20.84 -3.90 -15.27
C ARG A 51 22.15 -4.60 -14.92
N ILE A 52 22.19 -5.31 -13.81
CA ILE A 52 23.37 -6.09 -13.41
C ILE A 52 23.69 -7.15 -14.47
N GLU A 53 22.69 -7.86 -14.95
CA GLU A 53 22.87 -8.88 -15.99
C GLU A 53 23.37 -8.28 -17.29
N SER A 54 22.86 -7.13 -17.68
CA SER A 54 23.31 -6.39 -18.85
C SER A 54 24.78 -5.97 -18.73
N ILE A 55 25.17 -5.46 -17.56
CA ILE A 55 26.57 -5.07 -17.29
C ILE A 55 27.50 -6.29 -17.33
N ARG A 56 27.09 -7.40 -16.75
CA ARG A 56 27.86 -8.65 -16.77
C ARG A 56 28.05 -9.16 -18.21
N SER A 57 26.98 -9.11 -18.99
CA SER A 57 27.03 -9.52 -20.40
C SER A 57 27.98 -8.66 -21.22
N GLU A 58 27.93 -7.35 -21.07
CA GLU A 58 28.84 -6.42 -21.73
C GLU A 58 30.29 -6.67 -21.31
N LEU A 59 30.52 -6.84 -20.02
CA LEU A 59 31.86 -7.13 -19.51
C LEU A 59 32.40 -8.44 -20.08
N GLN A 60 31.61 -9.47 -20.13
CA GLN A 60 31.98 -10.76 -20.70
C GLN A 60 32.34 -10.63 -22.18
N GLN A 61 31.52 -9.91 -22.95
CA GLN A 61 31.79 -9.66 -24.36
C GLN A 61 33.09 -8.88 -24.58
N ASN A 62 33.34 -7.89 -23.73
CA ASN A 62 34.59 -7.10 -23.81
C ASN A 62 35.80 -7.94 -23.44
N MET A 63 35.69 -8.83 -22.47
CA MET A 63 36.77 -9.75 -22.10
C MET A 63 37.07 -10.76 -23.21
N ASP A 64 36.03 -11.25 -23.88
CA ASP A 64 36.16 -12.21 -24.98
C ASP A 64 36.86 -11.62 -26.21
N LYS A 65 36.81 -10.29 -26.35
CA LYS A 65 37.50 -9.59 -27.45
C LYS A 65 39.00 -9.37 -27.21
N LEU A 66 39.43 -9.55 -26.00
CA LEU A 66 40.83 -9.44 -25.65
C LEU A 66 41.57 -10.72 -26.04
#